data_4a2d6630650d561ac7c800f5fc1f5aaa
#
_entry.id   4a2d6630650d561ac7c800f5fc1f5aaa
#
_cell.length_a   1.000
_cell.length_b   1.000
_cell.length_c   1.000
_cell.angle_alpha   90.00
_cell.angle_beta   90.00
_cell.angle_gamma   90.00
#
_symmetry.space_group_name_H-M   'P 1'
#
loop_
_entity.id
_entity.type
_entity.pdbx_description
1 polymer ?
#
loop_
_entity_poly.entity_id
_entity_poly.type
_entity_poly.pdbx_seq_one_letter_code
_entity_poly.pdbx_strand_id
1 'polypeptide(L)'
;MRSDWIPKGEMVHILASLQPENRLACEVSLATGLRINDVLAMVPSKVRKQRFTVREEKTGKTKNIRLPKELLDRCLACGGQHYVFEGRLDGRKHRTRQAVFKDLKKAAKLFGVKENITPHSMRKVYAVDEFTKSGGNLKKVQKLLNHDSEAVTMLYAMANIVGKKKRFEMR
;
A
#
# COMPACT_ATOMS: atom_id res chain seq x y z
N MET A 1 -16.27 -4.25 -5.35
CA MET A 1 -15.53 -5.54 -5.31
C MET A 1 -14.63 -5.53 -4.07
N ARG A 2 -14.75 -6.53 -3.20
CA ARG A 2 -14.00 -6.61 -1.92
C ARG A 2 -12.56 -7.03 -2.23
N SER A 3 -11.55 -6.28 -1.76
CA SER A 3 -10.14 -6.68 -1.84
C SER A 3 -9.81 -7.67 -0.73
N ASP A 4 -8.90 -8.59 -0.99
CA ASP A 4 -8.45 -9.54 0.01
C ASP A 4 -7.08 -9.18 0.58
N TRP A 5 -6.70 -9.85 1.66
CA TRP A 5 -5.42 -9.76 2.32
C TRP A 5 -4.67 -11.09 2.12
N ILE A 6 -3.36 -10.98 1.95
CA ILE A 6 -2.42 -12.11 1.98
C ILE A 6 -1.23 -11.76 2.88
N PRO A 7 -0.44 -12.74 3.34
CA PRO A 7 0.78 -12.49 4.09
C PRO A 7 1.74 -11.57 3.34
N LYS A 8 2.48 -10.73 4.10
CA LYS A 8 3.39 -9.73 3.52
C LYS A 8 4.46 -10.37 2.60
N GLY A 9 5.00 -11.54 2.98
CA GLY A 9 5.97 -12.26 2.15
C GLY A 9 5.41 -12.64 0.78
N GLU A 10 4.20 -13.19 0.74
CA GLU A 10 3.51 -13.53 -0.51
C GLU A 10 3.23 -12.27 -1.35
N MET A 11 2.81 -11.17 -0.69
CA MET A 11 2.60 -9.90 -1.38
C MET A 11 3.87 -9.41 -2.06
N VAL A 12 5.02 -9.47 -1.38
CA VAL A 12 6.31 -9.05 -1.94
C VAL A 12 6.68 -9.86 -3.19
N HIS A 13 6.43 -11.17 -3.21
CA HIS A 13 6.64 -12.02 -4.38
C HIS A 13 5.76 -11.58 -5.57
N ILE A 14 4.48 -11.30 -5.34
CA ILE A 14 3.58 -10.79 -6.40
C ILE A 14 4.11 -9.45 -6.94
N LEU A 15 4.51 -8.53 -6.05
CA LEU A 15 5.02 -7.23 -6.44
C LEU A 15 6.29 -7.31 -7.29
N ALA A 16 7.12 -8.34 -7.10
CA ALA A 16 8.36 -8.53 -7.86
C ALA A 16 8.14 -8.66 -9.38
N SER A 17 6.96 -9.13 -9.80
CA SER A 17 6.61 -9.30 -11.22
C SER A 17 5.91 -8.10 -11.87
N LEU A 18 5.63 -7.04 -11.13
CA LEU A 18 5.00 -5.84 -11.64
C LEU A 18 5.98 -4.98 -12.46
N GLN A 19 5.41 -4.14 -13.35
CA GLN A 19 6.17 -3.06 -13.96
C GLN A 19 6.86 -2.21 -12.88
N PRO A 20 8.11 -1.75 -13.09
CA PRO A 20 8.93 -1.13 -12.03
C PRO A 20 8.23 0.01 -11.28
N GLU A 21 7.55 0.91 -11.98
CA GLU A 21 6.87 2.04 -11.36
C GLU A 21 5.60 1.62 -10.59
N ASN A 22 4.86 0.62 -11.11
CA ASN A 22 3.69 0.06 -10.42
C ASN A 22 4.12 -0.67 -9.15
N ARG A 23 5.23 -1.44 -9.24
CA ARG A 23 5.87 -2.09 -8.11
C ARG A 23 6.26 -1.08 -7.04
N LEU A 24 7.02 -0.04 -7.41
CA LEU A 24 7.46 0.98 -6.48
C LEU A 24 6.27 1.69 -5.81
N ALA A 25 5.23 2.04 -6.56
CA ALA A 25 4.02 2.65 -6.00
C ALA A 25 3.32 1.71 -4.97
N CYS A 26 3.25 0.41 -5.26
CA CYS A 26 2.72 -0.58 -4.33
C CYS A 26 3.61 -0.75 -3.08
N GLU A 27 4.93 -0.77 -3.23
CA GLU A 27 5.88 -0.84 -2.12
C GLU A 27 5.77 0.39 -1.21
N VAL A 28 5.61 1.60 -1.77
CA VAL A 28 5.35 2.82 -1.00
C VAL A 28 4.02 2.72 -0.24
N SER A 29 2.95 2.25 -0.89
CA SER A 29 1.66 2.03 -0.22
C SER A 29 1.77 1.00 0.91
N LEU A 30 2.53 -0.08 0.68
CA LEU A 30 2.78 -1.14 1.67
C LEU A 30 3.60 -0.64 2.87
N ALA A 31 4.53 0.28 2.66
CA ALA A 31 5.38 0.84 3.71
C ALA A 31 4.71 1.97 4.53
N THR A 32 3.74 2.68 3.94
CA THR A 32 3.16 3.89 4.54
C THR A 32 1.68 3.74 4.91
N GLY A 33 1.01 2.73 4.35
CA GLY A 33 -0.44 2.56 4.45
C GLY A 33 -1.25 3.63 3.70
N LEU A 34 -0.63 4.44 2.83
CA LEU A 34 -1.35 5.38 1.96
C LEU A 34 -2.22 4.63 0.94
N ARG A 35 -3.32 5.26 0.53
CA ARG A 35 -4.09 4.77 -0.61
C ARG A 35 -3.27 4.94 -1.88
N ILE A 36 -3.45 4.03 -2.83
CA ILE A 36 -2.65 4.07 -4.06
C ILE A 36 -2.79 5.39 -4.83
N ASN A 37 -3.96 6.01 -4.85
CA ASN A 37 -4.16 7.32 -5.48
C ASN A 37 -3.29 8.40 -4.82
N ASP A 38 -3.25 8.41 -3.47
CA ASP A 38 -2.43 9.38 -2.73
C ASP A 38 -0.92 9.16 -2.99
N VAL A 39 -0.50 7.89 -3.20
CA VAL A 39 0.87 7.56 -3.61
C VAL A 39 1.15 8.05 -5.02
N LEU A 40 0.26 7.74 -5.97
CA LEU A 40 0.44 8.11 -7.39
C LEU A 40 0.47 9.62 -7.60
N ALA A 41 -0.27 10.37 -6.77
CA ALA A 41 -0.31 11.84 -6.79
C ALA A 41 0.90 12.52 -6.09
N MET A 42 1.89 11.76 -5.61
CA MET A 42 3.08 12.34 -4.98
C MET A 42 3.90 13.16 -5.99
N VAL A 43 4.28 14.38 -5.57
CA VAL A 43 5.11 15.28 -6.39
C VAL A 43 6.56 15.31 -5.90
N PRO A 44 7.56 15.32 -6.79
CA PRO A 44 8.99 15.24 -6.41
C PRO A 44 9.41 16.33 -5.42
N SER A 45 8.89 17.55 -5.58
CA SER A 45 9.23 18.69 -4.70
C SER A 45 8.84 18.47 -3.23
N LYS A 46 7.81 17.66 -2.96
CA LYS A 46 7.36 17.32 -1.59
C LYS A 46 8.06 16.07 -1.02
N VAL A 47 8.58 15.21 -1.87
CA VAL A 47 9.18 13.89 -1.49
C VAL A 47 10.71 13.97 -1.40
N ARG A 48 11.28 15.14 -1.19
CA ARG A 48 12.75 15.33 -1.09
C ARG A 48 13.36 14.86 0.23
N LYS A 49 12.54 14.69 1.27
CA LYS A 49 12.97 14.30 2.61
C LYS A 49 12.26 12.99 3.01
N GLN A 50 12.89 12.20 3.87
CA GLN A 50 12.26 10.98 4.43
C GLN A 50 10.96 11.27 5.17
N ARG A 51 10.76 12.49 5.66
CA ARG A 51 9.54 12.93 6.36
C ARG A 51 8.88 14.04 5.56
N PHE A 52 7.66 13.81 5.18
CA PHE A 52 6.81 14.78 4.47
C PHE A 52 5.34 14.55 4.80
N THR A 53 4.51 15.47 4.38
CA THR A 53 3.08 15.45 4.65
C THR A 53 2.30 15.18 3.38
N VAL A 54 1.33 14.28 3.46
CA VAL A 54 0.38 13.97 2.38
C VAL A 54 -1.02 14.36 2.83
N ARG A 55 -1.75 15.09 1.99
CA ARG A 55 -3.19 15.30 2.16
C ARG A 55 -3.91 14.22 1.38
N GLU A 56 -4.65 13.37 2.09
CA GLU A 56 -5.41 12.27 1.49
C GLU A 56 -6.59 12.82 0.67
N GLU A 57 -6.68 12.43 -0.61
CA GLU A 57 -7.73 12.86 -1.53
C GLU A 57 -9.14 12.53 -0.99
N LYS A 58 -9.33 11.29 -0.54
CA LYS A 58 -10.65 10.79 -0.11
C LYS A 58 -11.17 11.43 1.17
N THR A 59 -10.30 11.79 2.11
CA THR A 59 -10.69 12.23 3.45
C THR A 59 -10.39 13.70 3.72
N GLY A 60 -9.57 14.33 2.87
CA GLY A 60 -9.04 15.67 3.10
C GLY A 60 -8.07 15.77 4.28
N LYS A 61 -7.91 14.69 5.05
CA LYS A 61 -7.04 14.65 6.23
C LYS A 61 -5.57 14.65 5.85
N THR A 62 -4.76 15.30 6.66
CA THR A 62 -3.31 15.35 6.51
C THR A 62 -2.65 14.21 7.27
N LYS A 63 -1.67 13.57 6.64
CA LYS A 63 -0.89 12.48 7.22
C LYS A 63 0.60 12.75 7.11
N ASN A 64 1.33 12.66 8.23
CA ASN A 64 2.79 12.70 8.24
C ASN A 64 3.33 11.32 7.83
N ILE A 65 4.13 11.29 6.81
CA ILE A 65 4.74 10.08 6.26
C ILE A 65 6.23 10.06 6.59
N ARG A 66 6.72 8.89 6.98
CA ARG A 66 8.15 8.58 7.01
C ARG A 66 8.42 7.48 6.00
N LEU A 67 9.10 7.81 4.92
CA LEU A 67 9.49 6.86 3.90
C LEU A 67 10.89 6.29 4.22
N PRO A 68 11.09 4.96 4.18
CA PRO A 68 12.43 4.38 4.25
C PRO A 68 13.36 4.99 3.20
N LYS A 69 14.64 5.18 3.55
CA LYS A 69 15.61 5.86 2.68
C LYS A 69 15.70 5.20 1.30
N GLU A 70 15.78 3.88 1.26
CA GLU A 70 15.83 3.12 0.01
C GLU A 70 14.64 3.41 -0.91
N LEU A 71 13.40 3.42 -0.36
CA LEU A 71 12.21 3.76 -1.14
C LEU A 71 12.21 5.23 -1.57
N LEU A 72 12.70 6.13 -0.72
CA LEU A 72 12.85 7.54 -1.07
C LEU A 72 13.81 7.71 -2.25
N ASP A 73 14.99 7.10 -2.19
CA ASP A 73 16.00 7.20 -3.24
C ASP A 73 15.47 6.66 -4.58
N ARG A 74 14.73 5.53 -4.53
CA ARG A 74 14.06 4.97 -5.71
C ARG A 74 12.92 5.87 -6.22
N CYS A 75 12.16 6.51 -5.35
CA CYS A 75 11.13 7.48 -5.74
C CYS A 75 11.75 8.70 -6.43
N LEU A 76 12.89 9.18 -5.95
CA LEU A 76 13.60 10.31 -6.55
C LEU A 76 14.23 9.94 -7.89
N ALA A 77 14.78 8.74 -8.01
CA ALA A 77 15.33 8.22 -9.27
C ALA A 77 14.25 7.96 -10.35
N CYS A 78 13.06 7.51 -9.94
CA CYS A 78 11.92 7.27 -10.81
C CYS A 78 11.15 8.56 -11.15
N GLY A 79 11.27 9.60 -10.29
CA GLY A 79 10.47 10.81 -10.36
C GLY A 79 10.65 11.60 -11.65
N GLY A 80 9.55 11.97 -12.27
CA GLY A 80 9.50 12.87 -13.41
C GLY A 80 9.44 14.35 -12.97
N GLN A 81 9.08 15.22 -13.88
CA GLN A 81 9.00 16.65 -13.65
C GLN A 81 7.82 17.05 -12.75
N HIS A 82 6.65 16.44 -12.97
CA HIS A 82 5.39 16.79 -12.29
C HIS A 82 5.04 15.83 -11.16
N TYR A 83 5.23 14.52 -11.37
CA TYR A 83 4.89 13.49 -10.42
C TYR A 83 6.04 12.50 -10.20
N VAL A 84 6.08 11.86 -9.04
CA VAL A 84 6.98 10.72 -8.80
C VAL A 84 6.58 9.54 -9.71
N PHE A 85 5.30 9.39 -9.96
CA PHE A 85 4.72 8.33 -10.79
C PHE A 85 3.98 8.94 -11.98
N GLU A 86 4.72 9.41 -12.96
CA GLU A 86 4.13 10.01 -14.17
C GLU A 86 3.37 9.00 -15.03
N GLY A 87 2.36 9.50 -15.72
CA GLY A 87 1.62 8.75 -16.71
C GLY A 87 2.49 8.41 -17.93
N ARG A 88 2.35 7.21 -18.46
CA ARG A 88 3.17 6.76 -19.61
C ARG A 88 2.97 7.59 -20.87
N LEU A 89 1.77 8.11 -21.09
CA LEU A 89 1.42 8.87 -22.30
C LEU A 89 1.47 10.39 -22.09
N ASP A 90 1.31 10.87 -20.87
CA ASP A 90 1.29 12.29 -20.54
C ASP A 90 1.90 12.46 -19.14
N GLY A 91 3.10 12.99 -19.07
CA GLY A 91 3.83 13.25 -17.81
C GLY A 91 3.19 14.33 -16.94
N ARG A 92 2.30 15.17 -17.49
CA ARG A 92 1.52 16.15 -16.73
C ARG A 92 0.38 15.52 -15.91
N LYS A 93 0.14 14.22 -16.09
CA LYS A 93 -0.79 13.41 -15.30
C LYS A 93 -0.02 12.33 -14.57
N HIS A 94 -0.44 12.01 -13.36
CA HIS A 94 0.12 10.86 -12.67
C HIS A 94 -0.39 9.54 -13.25
N ARG A 95 0.35 8.47 -13.02
CA ARG A 95 -0.05 7.10 -13.37
C ARG A 95 -1.42 6.76 -12.78
N THR A 96 -2.20 5.98 -13.51
CA THR A 96 -3.58 5.68 -13.08
C THR A 96 -3.63 4.49 -12.14
N ARG A 97 -4.57 4.53 -11.19
CA ARG A 97 -4.92 3.37 -10.36
C ARG A 97 -5.30 2.14 -11.20
N GLN A 98 -5.94 2.37 -12.35
CA GLN A 98 -6.31 1.31 -13.30
C GLN A 98 -5.08 0.56 -13.83
N ALA A 99 -3.99 1.26 -14.16
CA ALA A 99 -2.75 0.64 -14.62
C ALA A 99 -2.17 -0.28 -13.54
N VAL A 100 -2.09 0.20 -12.30
CA VAL A 100 -1.65 -0.62 -11.15
C VAL A 100 -2.56 -1.82 -10.91
N PHE A 101 -3.88 -1.62 -10.98
CA PHE A 101 -4.87 -2.69 -10.79
C PHE A 101 -4.71 -3.80 -11.83
N LYS A 102 -4.61 -3.44 -13.12
CA LYS A 102 -4.45 -4.42 -14.21
C LYS A 102 -3.17 -5.23 -14.06
N ASP A 103 -2.08 -4.56 -13.68
CA ASP A 103 -0.78 -5.20 -13.48
C ASP A 103 -0.81 -6.17 -12.29
N LEU A 104 -1.38 -5.76 -11.15
CA LEU A 104 -1.60 -6.62 -9.99
C LEU A 104 -2.46 -7.86 -10.32
N LYS A 105 -3.52 -7.69 -11.12
CA LYS A 105 -4.37 -8.81 -11.54
C LYS A 105 -3.60 -9.80 -12.42
N LYS A 106 -2.77 -9.30 -13.34
CA LYS A 106 -1.90 -10.14 -14.18
C LYS A 106 -0.90 -10.91 -13.31
N ALA A 107 -0.24 -10.24 -12.37
CA ALA A 107 0.71 -10.86 -11.45
C ALA A 107 0.05 -11.91 -10.55
N ALA A 108 -1.08 -11.59 -9.90
CA ALA A 108 -1.81 -12.55 -9.06
C ALA A 108 -2.20 -13.81 -9.84
N LYS A 109 -2.65 -13.66 -11.09
CA LYS A 109 -2.96 -14.80 -11.98
C LYS A 109 -1.71 -15.63 -12.30
N LEU A 110 -0.56 -14.98 -12.56
CA LEU A 110 0.70 -15.64 -12.87
C LEU A 110 1.18 -16.54 -11.70
N PHE A 111 0.98 -16.09 -10.46
CA PHE A 111 1.34 -16.85 -9.26
C PHE A 111 0.22 -17.78 -8.75
N GLY A 112 -0.88 -17.92 -9.48
CA GLY A 112 -2.00 -18.78 -9.10
C GLY A 112 -2.72 -18.36 -7.80
N VAL A 113 -2.62 -17.08 -7.43
CA VAL A 113 -3.23 -16.53 -6.20
C VAL A 113 -4.74 -16.42 -6.40
N LYS A 114 -5.49 -17.09 -5.51
CA LYS A 114 -6.97 -17.15 -5.56
C LYS A 114 -7.62 -15.88 -4.97
N GLU A 115 -6.93 -15.23 -4.06
CA GLU A 115 -7.37 -14.01 -3.39
C GLU A 115 -7.51 -12.86 -4.37
N ASN A 116 -8.51 -12.01 -4.12
CA ASN A 116 -8.77 -10.82 -4.93
C ASN A 116 -7.78 -9.70 -4.60
N ILE A 117 -6.55 -9.79 -5.12
CA ILE A 117 -5.51 -8.79 -4.91
C ILE A 117 -5.80 -7.54 -5.74
N THR A 118 -5.80 -6.40 -5.07
CA THR A 118 -6.05 -5.06 -5.63
C THR A 118 -5.09 -4.04 -5.02
N PRO A 119 -5.00 -2.81 -5.54
CA PRO A 119 -4.20 -1.76 -4.89
C PRO A 119 -4.56 -1.50 -3.42
N HIS A 120 -5.81 -1.78 -3.01
CA HIS A 120 -6.23 -1.63 -1.61
C HIS A 120 -5.69 -2.76 -0.70
N SER A 121 -5.29 -3.89 -1.26
CA SER A 121 -4.68 -4.99 -0.51
C SER A 121 -3.36 -4.57 0.16
N MET A 122 -2.60 -3.64 -0.43
CA MET A 122 -1.36 -3.09 0.18
C MET A 122 -1.66 -2.45 1.54
N ARG A 123 -2.70 -1.64 1.59
CA ARG A 123 -3.12 -0.97 2.82
C ARG A 123 -3.62 -1.95 3.88
N LYS A 124 -4.25 -3.05 3.47
CA LYS A 124 -4.65 -4.13 4.38
C LYS A 124 -3.44 -4.85 4.97
N VAL A 125 -2.44 -5.17 4.14
CA VAL A 125 -1.19 -5.80 4.60
C VAL A 125 -0.46 -4.87 5.59
N TYR A 126 -0.36 -3.57 5.29
CA TYR A 126 0.19 -2.59 6.21
C TYR A 126 -0.56 -2.56 7.56
N ALA A 127 -1.89 -2.54 7.53
CA ALA A 127 -2.70 -2.51 8.75
C ALA A 127 -2.45 -3.74 9.64
N VAL A 128 -2.37 -4.93 9.06
CA VAL A 128 -2.08 -6.18 9.79
C VAL A 128 -0.66 -6.18 10.33
N ASP A 129 0.32 -5.76 9.54
CA ASP A 129 1.73 -5.68 9.95
C ASP A 129 1.88 -4.74 11.17
N GLU A 130 1.29 -3.54 11.11
CA GLU A 130 1.31 -2.58 12.22
C GLU A 130 0.51 -3.05 13.45
N PHE A 131 -0.61 -3.74 13.25
CA PHE A 131 -1.37 -4.34 14.34
C PHE A 131 -0.54 -5.41 15.08
N THR A 132 0.11 -6.30 14.33
CA THR A 132 0.97 -7.35 14.89
C THR A 132 2.18 -6.74 15.62
N LYS A 133 2.89 -5.79 14.99
CA LYS A 133 4.04 -5.10 15.59
C LYS A 133 3.69 -4.32 16.87
N SER A 134 2.46 -3.86 16.97
CA SER A 134 2.00 -3.11 18.15
C SER A 134 1.41 -3.98 19.27
N GLY A 135 1.53 -5.31 19.16
CA GLY A 135 0.95 -6.23 20.15
C GLY A 135 -0.59 -6.21 20.16
N GLY A 136 -1.22 -5.93 19.01
CA GLY A 136 -2.69 -5.91 18.92
C GLY A 136 -3.33 -4.54 19.19
N ASN A 137 -2.57 -3.45 19.17
CA ASN A 137 -3.09 -2.11 19.47
C ASN A 137 -3.92 -1.53 18.32
N LEU A 138 -5.24 -1.71 18.40
CA LEU A 138 -6.20 -1.22 17.40
C LEU A 138 -6.18 0.31 17.27
N LYS A 139 -6.13 1.04 18.41
CA LYS A 139 -6.14 2.52 18.39
C LYS A 139 -4.94 3.09 17.64
N LYS A 140 -3.76 2.45 17.77
CA LYS A 140 -2.57 2.83 17.01
C LYS A 140 -2.79 2.68 15.49
N VAL A 141 -3.37 1.56 15.07
CA VAL A 141 -3.63 1.31 13.64
C VAL A 141 -4.68 2.26 13.09
N GLN A 142 -5.75 2.54 13.84
CA GLN A 142 -6.76 3.55 13.47
C GLN A 142 -6.12 4.92 13.21
N LYS A 143 -5.27 5.37 14.13
CA LYS A 143 -4.52 6.63 13.98
C LYS A 143 -3.60 6.61 12.76
N LEU A 144 -2.88 5.52 12.53
CA LEU A 144 -1.99 5.36 11.37
C LEU A 144 -2.74 5.36 10.03
N LEU A 145 -3.97 4.88 10.01
CA LEU A 145 -4.80 4.85 8.80
C LEU A 145 -5.67 6.09 8.61
N ASN A 146 -5.68 7.04 9.57
CA ASN A 146 -6.58 8.22 9.56
C ASN A 146 -8.08 7.88 9.42
N HIS A 147 -8.51 6.67 9.81
CA HIS A 147 -9.87 6.22 9.55
C HIS A 147 -10.33 5.22 10.63
N ASP A 148 -11.23 5.64 11.48
CA ASP A 148 -11.70 4.82 12.60
C ASP A 148 -12.50 3.59 12.13
N SER A 149 -13.45 3.78 11.22
CA SER A 149 -14.33 2.71 10.73
C SER A 149 -13.63 1.73 9.77
N GLU A 150 -12.76 2.21 8.86
CA GLU A 150 -12.07 1.37 7.88
C GLU A 150 -11.06 0.45 8.56
N ALA A 151 -10.30 0.96 9.54
CA ALA A 151 -9.34 0.17 10.31
C ALA A 151 -10.02 -0.91 11.15
N VAL A 152 -11.13 -0.57 11.81
CA VAL A 152 -11.95 -1.52 12.59
C VAL A 152 -12.48 -2.63 11.68
N THR A 153 -13.11 -2.29 10.58
CA THR A 153 -13.65 -3.27 9.62
C THR A 153 -12.56 -4.16 9.03
N MET A 154 -11.39 -3.60 8.71
CA MET A 154 -10.25 -4.38 8.24
C MET A 154 -9.79 -5.39 9.27
N LEU A 155 -9.60 -4.97 10.52
CA LEU A 155 -9.03 -5.81 11.57
C LEU A 155 -9.99 -6.87 12.07
N TYR A 156 -11.28 -6.59 12.18
CA TYR A 156 -12.29 -7.61 12.50
C TYR A 156 -12.39 -8.68 11.40
N ALA A 157 -12.33 -8.29 10.13
CA ALA A 157 -12.31 -9.26 9.03
C ALA A 157 -11.06 -10.15 9.05
N MET A 158 -9.97 -9.70 9.67
CA MET A 158 -8.68 -10.41 9.72
C MET A 158 -8.44 -11.12 11.05
N ALA A 159 -9.04 -10.69 12.15
CA ALA A 159 -8.95 -11.37 13.45
C ALA A 159 -9.33 -12.86 13.35
N ASN A 160 -10.34 -13.17 12.53
CA ASN A 160 -10.73 -14.54 12.23
C ASN A 160 -9.69 -15.32 11.40
N ILE A 161 -8.87 -14.64 10.59
CA ILE A 161 -7.84 -15.26 9.75
C ILE A 161 -6.56 -15.49 10.57
N VAL A 162 -6.15 -14.49 11.37
CA VAL A 162 -4.98 -14.57 12.24
C VAL A 162 -5.23 -15.56 13.39
N GLY A 163 -6.44 -15.60 13.94
CA GLY A 163 -6.84 -16.56 14.98
C GLY A 163 -6.88 -18.00 14.49
N LYS A 164 -7.25 -18.24 13.22
CA LYS A 164 -7.21 -19.56 12.59
C LYS A 164 -5.78 -20.04 12.34
N LYS A 165 -4.84 -19.19 11.91
CA LYS A 165 -3.44 -19.58 11.72
C LYS A 165 -2.75 -19.95 13.04
N LYS A 166 -2.96 -19.21 14.15
CA LYS A 166 -2.41 -19.59 15.47
C LYS A 166 -2.89 -20.96 15.97
N ARG A 167 -4.09 -21.38 15.63
CA ARG A 167 -4.59 -22.73 15.97
C ARG A 167 -3.97 -23.86 15.14
N PHE A 168 -3.45 -23.56 13.95
CA PHE A 168 -2.79 -24.56 13.09
C PHE A 168 -1.31 -24.73 13.41
N GLU A 169 -0.64 -23.68 13.91
CA GLU A 169 0.78 -23.72 14.30
C GLU A 169 1.00 -24.30 15.72
N MET A 170 -0.08 -24.50 16.49
CA MET A 170 -0.05 -25.10 17.82
C MET A 170 -0.56 -26.57 17.85
N ARG A 171 -0.65 -27.25 16.71
CA ARG A 171 -0.89 -28.67 16.55
C ARG A 171 0.27 -29.31 15.79
#